data_3006ac746c502313038c8493a5141874
#
_entry.id   3006ac746c502313038c8493a5141874
#
_cell.length_a   1.000
_cell.length_b   1.000
_cell.length_c   1.000
_cell.angle_alpha   90.00
_cell.angle_beta   90.00
_cell.angle_gamma   90.00
#
_symmetry.space_group_name_H-M   'P 1'
#
loop_
_entity.id
_entity.type
_entity.pdbx_description
1 polymer ?
#
loop_
_entity_poly.entity_id
_entity_poly.type
_entity_poly.pdbx_seq_one_letter_code
_entity_poly.pdbx_strand_id
1 'polypeptide(L)'
;MSLTLHGISVSTGIVIGHAHLLSHTTLEVAHYVMPGHLVHEELARFDAALEQTRQELAGLRSNRPRYAAAEFDAFIDLHLMILADEHINLASRNMIEQEHCNAEWALKMQMDMLVAEFEEFEDPYLRERKTDVVQVVERVLKTLTGQPGHLPITTQPNAKIILVAHDVSPSDLIQLKPHQFAAILTDLGSAISHTAIVARSLSIPCVVGLHRARQSIHENDLLIVDGRRGLVIINPSEASLSEYGLLKTDWEDEQTKLKCLKTTSARTLDGVAVELHANIEFPDDLAEVHESGATGIGLFRSEFLFLNRDVLPDEEEQFVAYRTVAEGMGGLPVTIRTFDLGADKQANNTQRVASNPALGLRAIRLCLAEPKLFRTQLRALLRASHYGNVRILVPMLSSASEINQTLQSITHAKKSLDDDGIAYNHEVQIGGMIEVPAAALTLDVFIKSLDFLSIGTNDLIQYTLAIDRTDDEVAHLYDPLHPAILQLLSHVIGGANKAGIPVSVCGEMAGDAAYTRLLLGLGLRQFSMNPSQLPHVKRCILSTDLPKGAAPMKKILRTHDSLKIRELLDGLNAA
;
A
#
# COMPACT_ATOMS: atom_id res chain seq x y z
N MET A 1 31.08 22.37 -3.34
CA MET A 1 30.90 21.47 -4.51
C MET A 1 29.51 20.90 -4.42
N SER A 2 28.77 20.91 -5.50
CA SER A 2 27.46 20.25 -5.58
C SER A 2 27.67 18.73 -5.69
N LEU A 3 26.99 17.95 -4.85
CA LEU A 3 27.02 16.48 -4.88
C LEU A 3 25.61 15.96 -5.18
N THR A 4 25.53 14.96 -6.03
CA THR A 4 24.25 14.32 -6.39
C THR A 4 24.22 12.89 -5.88
N LEU A 5 23.14 12.54 -5.17
CA LEU A 5 22.85 11.19 -4.72
C LEU A 5 21.64 10.64 -5.47
N HIS A 6 21.64 9.33 -5.68
CA HIS A 6 20.53 8.59 -6.31
C HIS A 6 20.02 7.54 -5.34
N GLY A 7 18.71 7.47 -5.19
CA GLY A 7 17.99 6.48 -4.39
C GLY A 7 16.74 6.01 -5.10
N ILE A 8 15.89 5.31 -4.36
CA ILE A 8 14.63 4.77 -4.84
C ILE A 8 13.55 5.83 -4.65
N SER A 9 12.86 6.20 -5.74
CA SER A 9 11.68 7.07 -5.72
C SER A 9 10.52 6.36 -5.01
N VAL A 10 9.97 6.97 -3.96
CA VAL A 10 8.86 6.42 -3.20
C VAL A 10 7.60 7.27 -3.35
N SER A 11 7.72 8.57 -3.19
CA SER A 11 6.63 9.52 -3.32
C SER A 11 7.09 10.72 -4.14
N THR A 12 6.23 11.13 -5.07
CA THR A 12 6.57 12.14 -6.09
C THR A 12 6.52 13.56 -5.53
N GLY A 13 7.32 14.44 -6.11
CA GLY A 13 7.36 15.87 -5.79
C GLY A 13 8.75 16.45 -5.91
N ILE A 14 8.82 17.77 -6.06
CA ILE A 14 10.08 18.53 -6.07
C ILE A 14 10.11 19.45 -4.86
N VAL A 15 11.13 19.29 -4.02
CA VAL A 15 11.33 20.14 -2.84
C VAL A 15 12.70 20.77 -2.87
N ILE A 16 12.75 22.07 -2.57
CA ILE A 16 13.98 22.81 -2.29
C ILE A 16 13.84 23.28 -0.85
N GLY A 17 14.78 22.87 0.02
CA GLY A 17 14.71 23.15 1.46
C GLY A 17 15.99 22.83 2.17
N HIS A 18 15.99 22.97 3.49
CA HIS A 18 17.16 22.74 4.35
C HIS A 18 17.08 21.37 5.02
N ALA A 19 18.25 20.72 5.10
CA ALA A 19 18.40 19.44 5.77
C ALA A 19 18.19 19.57 7.28
N HIS A 20 17.45 18.63 7.84
CA HIS A 20 17.43 18.37 9.27
C HIS A 20 17.81 16.90 9.49
N LEU A 21 18.93 16.69 10.18
CA LEU A 21 19.43 15.35 10.44
C LEU A 21 18.72 14.74 11.65
N LEU A 22 17.96 13.67 11.41
CA LEU A 22 17.48 12.85 12.51
C LEU A 22 18.67 12.05 13.06
N SER A 23 19.21 12.50 14.17
CA SER A 23 20.27 11.78 14.86
C SER A 23 19.68 10.59 15.59
N HIS A 24 19.79 9.39 15.00
CA HIS A 24 20.00 8.21 15.80
C HIS A 24 21.47 8.30 16.24
N THR A 25 21.76 9.12 17.24
CA THR A 25 23.03 9.02 17.94
C THR A 25 23.04 7.60 18.48
N THR A 26 24.01 6.77 18.07
CA THR A 26 24.54 5.75 18.97
C THR A 26 24.75 6.50 20.26
N LEU A 27 23.83 6.36 21.21
CA LEU A 27 23.92 7.02 22.49
C LEU A 27 25.25 6.53 23.06
N GLU A 28 26.28 7.41 23.10
CA GLU A 28 27.47 7.13 23.86
C GLU A 28 27.04 6.98 25.32
N VAL A 29 26.83 5.73 25.69
CA VAL A 29 26.39 5.39 27.04
C VAL A 29 27.61 5.42 27.94
N ALA A 30 27.61 6.35 28.87
CA ALA A 30 28.67 6.38 29.89
C ALA A 30 28.58 5.10 30.72
N HIS A 31 29.73 4.45 30.95
CA HIS A 31 29.87 3.35 31.88
C HIS A 31 30.39 3.86 33.22
N TYR A 32 29.65 3.60 34.29
CA TYR A 32 30.15 3.85 35.64
C TYR A 32 29.61 2.76 36.60
N VAL A 33 30.43 2.46 37.60
CA VAL A 33 30.12 1.53 38.67
C VAL A 33 29.63 2.31 39.90
N MET A 34 28.53 1.89 40.48
CA MET A 34 27.91 2.56 41.59
C MET A 34 28.12 1.80 42.93
N PRO A 35 28.10 2.49 44.08
CA PRO A 35 28.07 1.84 45.35
C PRO A 35 26.85 0.94 45.56
N GLY A 36 27.01 -0.24 46.21
CA GLY A 36 25.95 -1.25 46.33
C GLY A 36 24.66 -0.75 46.98
N HIS A 37 24.70 0.31 47.78
CA HIS A 37 23.50 0.88 48.37
C HIS A 37 22.61 1.67 47.37
N LEU A 38 23.18 2.08 46.22
CA LEU A 38 22.43 2.78 45.18
C LEU A 38 21.85 1.84 44.10
N VAL A 39 22.21 0.55 44.12
CA VAL A 39 21.73 -0.42 43.11
C VAL A 39 20.20 -0.53 43.11
N HIS A 40 19.58 -0.47 44.30
CA HIS A 40 18.11 -0.54 44.39
C HIS A 40 17.41 0.69 43.78
N GLU A 41 18.00 1.87 43.91
CA GLU A 41 17.49 3.10 43.29
C GLU A 41 17.65 3.04 41.77
N GLU A 42 18.76 2.49 41.26
CA GLU A 42 19.01 2.32 39.86
C GLU A 42 18.07 1.32 39.21
N LEU A 43 17.79 0.21 39.87
CA LEU A 43 16.77 -0.74 39.43
C LEU A 43 15.39 -0.12 39.35
N ALA A 44 15.00 0.69 40.34
CA ALA A 44 13.72 1.40 40.34
C ALA A 44 13.67 2.42 39.16
N ARG A 45 14.80 3.09 38.85
CA ARG A 45 14.92 4.00 37.69
C ARG A 45 14.77 3.25 36.38
N PHE A 46 15.41 2.10 36.25
CA PHE A 46 15.29 1.22 35.08
C PHE A 46 13.85 0.74 34.86
N ASP A 47 13.20 0.24 35.91
CA ASP A 47 11.82 -0.21 35.85
C ASP A 47 10.85 0.92 35.47
N ALA A 48 11.05 2.11 36.02
CA ALA A 48 10.25 3.27 35.68
C ALA A 48 10.41 3.67 34.19
N ALA A 49 11.63 3.57 33.65
CA ALA A 49 11.89 3.87 32.23
C ALA A 49 11.26 2.83 31.29
N LEU A 50 11.31 1.53 31.64
CA LEU A 50 10.62 0.48 30.89
C LEU A 50 9.10 0.70 30.87
N GLU A 51 8.51 0.97 32.04
CA GLU A 51 7.07 1.21 32.15
C GLU A 51 6.63 2.49 31.40
N GLN A 52 7.41 3.56 31.49
CA GLN A 52 7.15 4.77 30.74
C GLN A 52 7.20 4.51 29.23
N THR A 53 8.24 3.81 28.75
CA THR A 53 8.37 3.44 27.33
C THR A 53 7.19 2.57 26.89
N ARG A 54 6.72 1.65 27.74
CA ARG A 54 5.56 0.81 27.47
C ARG A 54 4.29 1.65 27.32
N GLN A 55 4.09 2.62 28.20
CA GLN A 55 2.94 3.53 28.14
C GLN A 55 2.99 4.46 26.91
N GLU A 56 4.18 4.92 26.53
CA GLU A 56 4.37 5.70 25.30
C GLU A 56 3.99 4.89 24.05
N LEU A 57 4.49 3.63 23.94
CA LEU A 57 4.15 2.73 22.83
C LEU A 57 2.65 2.43 22.79
N ALA A 58 2.04 2.12 23.93
CA ALA A 58 0.60 1.90 24.02
C ALA A 58 -0.21 3.16 23.67
N GLY A 59 0.29 4.34 24.05
CA GLY A 59 -0.32 5.63 23.70
C GLY A 59 -0.29 5.95 22.19
N LEU A 60 0.74 5.49 21.48
CA LEU A 60 0.81 5.62 20.02
C LEU A 60 -0.34 4.88 19.32
N ARG A 61 -0.80 3.77 19.89
CA ARG A 61 -1.96 3.01 19.39
C ARG A 61 -3.25 3.85 19.36
N SER A 62 -3.43 4.73 20.33
CA SER A 62 -4.60 5.61 20.41
C SER A 62 -4.55 6.80 19.43
N ASN A 63 -3.35 7.18 18.99
CA ASN A 63 -3.10 8.29 18.08
C ASN A 63 -2.71 7.84 16.66
N ARG A 64 -2.96 6.56 16.34
CA ARG A 64 -2.55 5.96 15.06
C ARG A 64 -3.19 6.68 13.86
N PRO A 65 -2.45 6.81 12.77
CA PRO A 65 -3.04 7.20 11.49
C PRO A 65 -4.00 6.11 11.02
N ARG A 66 -5.20 6.47 10.61
CA ARG A 66 -6.25 5.53 10.23
C ARG A 66 -5.86 4.61 9.06
N TYR A 67 -5.00 5.09 8.17
CA TYR A 67 -4.54 4.39 6.96
C TYR A 67 -3.40 3.35 7.16
N ALA A 68 -2.75 3.36 8.33
CA ALA A 68 -1.64 2.42 8.65
C ALA A 68 -1.99 1.51 9.83
N ALA A 69 -3.27 1.32 10.12
CA ALA A 69 -3.73 0.75 11.39
C ALA A 69 -3.21 -0.67 11.67
N ALA A 70 -3.26 -1.57 10.69
CA ALA A 70 -2.94 -2.97 10.91
C ALA A 70 -1.42 -3.25 10.98
N GLU A 71 -0.64 -2.69 10.05
CA GLU A 71 0.82 -2.83 10.05
C GLU A 71 1.44 -2.12 11.24
N PHE A 72 0.86 -0.98 11.62
CA PHE A 72 1.30 -0.21 12.76
C PHE A 72 0.99 -0.91 14.09
N ASP A 73 -0.20 -1.50 14.24
CA ASP A 73 -0.55 -2.28 15.42
C ASP A 73 0.40 -3.49 15.57
N ALA A 74 0.71 -4.21 14.48
CA ALA A 74 1.68 -5.30 14.48
C ALA A 74 3.10 -4.83 14.87
N PHE A 75 3.52 -3.64 14.40
CA PHE A 75 4.78 -3.04 14.77
C PHE A 75 4.81 -2.69 16.27
N ILE A 76 3.76 -2.07 16.81
CA ILE A 76 3.68 -1.74 18.24
C ILE A 76 3.65 -3.02 19.09
N ASP A 77 2.90 -4.04 18.68
CA ASP A 77 2.84 -5.32 19.39
C ASP A 77 4.20 -6.01 19.41
N LEU A 78 4.94 -5.99 18.30
CA LEU A 78 6.31 -6.49 18.23
C LEU A 78 7.24 -5.73 19.19
N HIS A 79 7.18 -4.40 19.20
CA HIS A 79 8.01 -3.58 20.09
C HIS A 79 7.65 -3.78 21.56
N LEU A 80 6.37 -3.95 21.90
CA LEU A 80 5.91 -4.29 23.25
C LEU A 80 6.38 -5.69 23.66
N MET A 81 6.40 -6.65 22.73
CA MET A 81 6.91 -8.00 22.96
C MET A 81 8.43 -7.97 23.20
N ILE A 82 9.20 -7.24 22.38
CA ILE A 82 10.65 -7.06 22.57
C ILE A 82 10.92 -6.38 23.91
N LEU A 83 10.16 -5.36 24.30
CA LEU A 83 10.30 -4.67 25.59
C LEU A 83 10.02 -5.57 26.79
N ALA A 84 9.16 -6.58 26.64
CA ALA A 84 8.82 -7.56 27.65
C ALA A 84 9.76 -8.78 27.67
N ASP A 85 10.69 -8.89 26.70
CA ASP A 85 11.60 -10.02 26.57
C ASP A 85 12.56 -10.14 27.78
N GLU A 86 12.78 -11.38 28.24
CA GLU A 86 13.63 -11.66 29.40
C GLU A 86 15.09 -11.24 29.16
N HIS A 87 15.60 -11.33 27.94
CA HIS A 87 16.97 -10.94 27.61
C HIS A 87 17.18 -9.43 27.71
N ILE A 88 16.17 -8.62 27.47
CA ILE A 88 16.24 -7.17 27.64
C ILE A 88 15.94 -6.78 29.09
N ASN A 89 14.88 -7.31 29.65
CA ASN A 89 14.40 -6.90 30.99
C ASN A 89 15.21 -7.59 32.11
N LEU A 90 15.12 -8.93 32.21
CA LEU A 90 15.70 -9.66 33.33
C LEU A 90 17.24 -9.70 33.28
N ALA A 91 17.81 -9.88 32.10
CA ALA A 91 19.26 -9.92 31.95
C ALA A 91 19.92 -8.56 32.27
N SER A 92 19.31 -7.44 31.82
CA SER A 92 19.78 -6.10 32.19
C SER A 92 19.71 -5.85 33.69
N ARG A 93 18.62 -6.27 34.35
CA ARG A 93 18.46 -6.17 35.82
C ARG A 93 19.55 -6.98 36.56
N ASN A 94 19.79 -8.21 36.15
CA ASN A 94 20.81 -9.06 36.74
C ASN A 94 22.21 -8.43 36.59
N MET A 95 22.48 -7.79 35.46
CA MET A 95 23.76 -7.11 35.24
C MET A 95 23.92 -5.89 36.16
N ILE A 96 22.85 -5.09 36.35
CA ILE A 96 22.87 -3.96 37.30
C ILE A 96 23.13 -4.46 38.71
N GLU A 97 22.49 -5.58 39.14
CA GLU A 97 22.62 -6.16 40.50
C GLU A 97 24.01 -6.77 40.74
N GLN A 98 24.58 -7.46 39.75
CA GLN A 98 25.83 -8.21 39.93
C GLN A 98 27.06 -7.34 39.69
N GLU A 99 27.03 -6.46 38.67
CA GLU A 99 28.18 -5.66 38.29
C GLU A 99 28.12 -4.23 38.85
N HIS A 100 27.01 -3.85 39.48
CA HIS A 100 26.77 -2.53 40.03
C HIS A 100 26.91 -1.42 38.99
N CYS A 101 26.68 -1.71 37.71
CA CYS A 101 26.77 -0.75 36.63
C CYS A 101 25.46 0.04 36.45
N ASN A 102 25.53 1.16 35.77
CA ASN A 102 24.34 1.96 35.45
C ASN A 102 23.41 1.27 34.43
N ALA A 103 22.13 1.59 34.49
CA ALA A 103 21.07 0.97 33.68
C ALA A 103 21.31 1.12 32.18
N GLU A 104 21.80 2.30 31.74
CA GLU A 104 22.09 2.54 30.32
C GLU A 104 23.17 1.59 29.81
N TRP A 105 24.24 1.36 30.58
CA TRP A 105 25.30 0.45 30.19
C TRP A 105 24.82 -1.00 30.13
N ALA A 106 24.09 -1.46 31.15
CA ALA A 106 23.54 -2.81 31.20
C ALA A 106 22.64 -3.07 29.98
N LEU A 107 21.75 -2.14 29.67
CA LEU A 107 20.83 -2.24 28.52
C LEU A 107 21.58 -2.24 27.18
N LYS A 108 22.62 -1.40 27.05
CA LYS A 108 23.46 -1.34 25.83
C LYS A 108 24.19 -2.66 25.60
N MET A 109 24.75 -3.25 26.63
CA MET A 109 25.46 -4.54 26.54
C MET A 109 24.52 -5.68 26.13
N GLN A 110 23.29 -5.72 26.66
CA GLN A 110 22.30 -6.71 26.24
C GLN A 110 21.85 -6.52 24.81
N MET A 111 21.66 -5.27 24.38
CA MET A 111 21.38 -4.95 22.98
C MET A 111 22.48 -5.45 22.04
N ASP A 112 23.74 -5.17 22.37
CA ASP A 112 24.88 -5.57 21.53
C ASP A 112 24.99 -7.10 21.42
N MET A 113 24.70 -7.83 22.51
CA MET A 113 24.64 -9.30 22.48
C MET A 113 23.51 -9.81 21.57
N LEU A 114 22.29 -9.29 21.72
CA LEU A 114 21.17 -9.68 20.88
C LEU A 114 21.39 -9.36 19.40
N VAL A 115 21.94 -8.18 19.11
CA VAL A 115 22.28 -7.79 17.73
C VAL A 115 23.28 -8.77 17.12
N ALA A 116 24.31 -9.20 17.87
CA ALA A 116 25.28 -10.19 17.41
C ALA A 116 24.61 -11.55 17.14
N GLU A 117 23.69 -12.00 18.01
CA GLU A 117 22.95 -13.24 17.79
C GLU A 117 22.07 -13.18 16.53
N PHE A 118 21.37 -12.04 16.29
CA PHE A 118 20.58 -11.86 15.08
C PHE A 118 21.43 -11.80 13.79
N GLU A 119 22.68 -11.36 13.86
CA GLU A 119 23.60 -11.35 12.72
C GLU A 119 24.07 -12.75 12.30
N GLU A 120 24.04 -13.73 13.22
CA GLU A 120 24.38 -15.13 12.94
C GLU A 120 23.27 -15.91 12.22
N PHE A 121 22.04 -15.41 12.16
CA PHE A 121 20.95 -16.08 11.44
C PHE A 121 21.22 -16.11 9.93
N GLU A 122 21.02 -17.26 9.31
CA GLU A 122 21.13 -17.41 7.85
C GLU A 122 19.96 -16.74 7.11
N ASP A 123 18.77 -16.72 7.74
CA ASP A 123 17.56 -16.12 7.19
C ASP A 123 17.65 -14.58 7.18
N PRO A 124 17.59 -13.94 5.98
CA PRO A 124 17.64 -12.46 5.87
C PRO A 124 16.52 -11.76 6.66
N TYR A 125 15.33 -12.34 6.71
CA TYR A 125 14.19 -11.78 7.43
C TYR A 125 14.43 -11.73 8.94
N LEU A 126 14.98 -12.81 9.53
CA LEU A 126 15.34 -12.81 10.95
C LEU A 126 16.49 -11.84 11.24
N ARG A 127 17.45 -11.74 10.31
CA ARG A 127 18.58 -10.80 10.45
C ARG A 127 18.15 -9.34 10.47
N GLU A 128 17.09 -8.97 9.74
CA GLU A 128 16.54 -7.61 9.75
C GLU A 128 15.90 -7.25 11.09
N ARG A 129 15.44 -8.23 11.89
CA ARG A 129 14.83 -8.01 13.20
C ARG A 129 15.77 -7.38 14.25
N LYS A 130 17.08 -7.42 14.03
CA LYS A 130 18.03 -6.66 14.86
C LYS A 130 17.69 -5.17 14.93
N THR A 131 17.15 -4.60 13.86
CA THR A 131 16.77 -3.20 13.79
C THR A 131 15.62 -2.88 14.77
N ASP A 132 14.65 -3.76 14.92
CA ASP A 132 13.55 -3.60 15.86
C ASP A 132 14.07 -3.59 17.32
N VAL A 133 15.00 -4.49 17.64
CA VAL A 133 15.65 -4.54 18.97
C VAL A 133 16.39 -3.23 19.27
N VAL A 134 17.18 -2.74 18.31
CA VAL A 134 17.90 -1.48 18.45
C VAL A 134 16.94 -0.32 18.69
N GLN A 135 15.86 -0.23 17.94
CA GLN A 135 14.86 0.85 18.06
C GLN A 135 14.16 0.84 19.44
N VAL A 136 13.80 -0.35 19.95
CA VAL A 136 13.18 -0.47 21.29
C VAL A 136 14.16 -0.03 22.38
N VAL A 137 15.39 -0.54 22.32
CA VAL A 137 16.43 -0.21 23.33
C VAL A 137 16.80 1.26 23.29
N GLU A 138 16.98 1.85 22.13
CA GLU A 138 17.25 3.30 22.01
C GLU A 138 16.14 4.15 22.62
N ARG A 139 14.88 3.72 22.52
CA ARG A 139 13.75 4.40 23.14
C ARG A 139 13.84 4.37 24.67
N VAL A 140 14.16 3.22 25.25
CA VAL A 140 14.36 3.09 26.71
C VAL A 140 15.56 3.94 27.15
N LEU A 141 16.66 3.95 26.40
CA LEU A 141 17.84 4.77 26.68
C LEU A 141 17.52 6.28 26.64
N LYS A 142 16.70 6.73 25.70
CA LYS A 142 16.22 8.13 25.65
C LYS A 142 15.40 8.48 26.90
N THR A 143 14.55 7.58 27.34
CA THR A 143 13.78 7.76 28.56
C THR A 143 14.68 7.83 29.79
N LEU A 144 15.67 6.94 29.91
CA LEU A 144 16.64 6.92 31.00
C LEU A 144 17.49 8.20 31.06
N THR A 145 17.91 8.72 29.89
CA THR A 145 18.75 9.94 29.80
C THR A 145 17.94 11.23 29.89
N GLY A 146 16.62 11.16 29.98
CA GLY A 146 15.75 12.34 30.02
C GLY A 146 15.77 13.17 28.75
N GLN A 147 16.27 12.60 27.64
CA GLN A 147 16.22 13.27 26.34
C GLN A 147 14.84 13.04 25.74
N PRO A 148 14.06 14.13 25.49
CA PRO A 148 12.75 13.96 24.90
C PRO A 148 12.90 13.36 23.50
N GLY A 149 12.20 12.26 23.23
CA GLY A 149 12.10 11.64 21.91
C GLY A 149 11.32 12.48 20.91
N HIS A 150 11.20 13.79 21.14
CA HIS A 150 10.46 14.69 20.27
C HIS A 150 11.37 15.25 19.20
N LEU A 151 10.96 15.04 17.96
CA LEU A 151 11.48 15.78 16.82
C LEU A 151 11.36 17.29 17.13
N PRO A 152 12.41 18.09 16.91
CA PRO A 152 12.37 19.51 17.23
C PRO A 152 11.24 20.19 16.48
N ILE A 153 10.31 20.78 17.22
CA ILE A 153 9.27 21.63 16.68
C ILE A 153 9.96 22.93 16.22
N THR A 154 10.21 23.04 14.92
CA THR A 154 10.72 24.30 14.37
C THR A 154 9.63 25.38 14.47
N THR A 155 9.96 26.43 15.18
CA THR A 155 9.09 27.59 15.38
C THR A 155 9.03 28.55 14.18
N GLN A 156 9.68 28.19 13.04
CA GLN A 156 9.64 29.00 11.83
C GLN A 156 8.55 28.50 10.88
N PRO A 157 7.45 29.22 10.68
CA PRO A 157 6.27 28.72 9.94
C PRO A 157 6.47 28.58 8.42
N ASN A 158 7.64 28.94 7.86
CA ASN A 158 7.90 28.92 6.41
C ASN A 158 9.18 28.15 5.99
N ALA A 159 9.91 27.53 6.90
CA ALA A 159 11.10 26.77 6.54
C ALA A 159 10.71 25.41 5.95
N LYS A 160 11.02 25.16 4.67
CA LYS A 160 10.88 23.84 4.05
C LYS A 160 11.99 22.96 4.57
N ILE A 161 11.68 22.14 5.59
CA ILE A 161 12.60 21.24 6.24
C ILE A 161 12.56 19.89 5.53
N ILE A 162 13.74 19.36 5.20
CA ILE A 162 13.93 18.04 4.62
C ILE A 162 14.53 17.14 5.70
N LEU A 163 13.77 16.12 6.11
CA LEU A 163 14.22 15.14 7.09
C LEU A 163 15.22 14.19 6.44
N VAL A 164 16.39 14.05 7.06
CA VAL A 164 17.44 13.11 6.63
C VAL A 164 17.74 12.15 7.77
N ALA A 165 17.54 10.85 7.52
CA ALA A 165 17.72 9.81 8.52
C ALA A 165 18.51 8.61 7.96
N HIS A 166 19.02 7.77 8.82
CA HIS A 166 19.53 6.46 8.41
C HIS A 166 18.36 5.55 8.04
N ASP A 167 17.37 5.46 8.91
CA ASP A 167 16.06 4.90 8.72
C ASP A 167 15.07 5.69 9.58
N VAL A 168 13.78 5.59 9.31
CA VAL A 168 12.74 6.28 10.10
C VAL A 168 11.76 5.24 10.60
N SER A 169 11.62 5.14 11.92
CA SER A 169 10.67 4.21 12.49
C SER A 169 9.22 4.64 12.21
N PRO A 170 8.27 3.71 12.08
CA PRO A 170 6.85 4.05 11.94
C PRO A 170 6.33 4.97 13.06
N SER A 171 6.87 4.80 14.28
CA SER A 171 6.52 5.62 15.43
C SER A 171 7.00 7.08 15.32
N ASP A 172 8.17 7.29 14.71
CA ASP A 172 8.69 8.63 14.45
C ASP A 172 7.86 9.32 13.37
N LEU A 173 7.50 8.57 12.31
CA LEU A 173 6.66 9.08 11.21
C LEU A 173 5.27 9.55 11.68
N ILE A 174 4.68 8.88 12.68
CA ILE A 174 3.37 9.26 13.22
C ILE A 174 3.42 10.53 14.06
N GLN A 175 4.54 10.74 14.76
CA GLN A 175 4.76 11.98 15.49
C GLN A 175 5.01 13.17 14.54
N LEU A 176 5.34 12.90 13.27
CA LEU A 176 5.45 13.91 12.22
C LEU A 176 4.05 14.44 11.92
N LYS A 177 3.73 15.62 12.42
CA LYS A 177 2.48 16.30 12.01
C LYS A 177 2.50 16.49 10.50
N PRO A 178 1.39 16.24 9.79
CA PRO A 178 1.26 16.62 8.38
C PRO A 178 1.75 18.07 8.21
N HIS A 179 2.63 18.32 7.24
CA HIS A 179 3.26 19.62 6.93
C HIS A 179 4.47 20.04 7.78
N GLN A 180 4.97 19.23 8.68
CA GLN A 180 6.19 19.56 9.44
C GLN A 180 7.47 19.40 8.59
N PHE A 181 7.49 18.44 7.69
CA PHE A 181 8.60 18.19 6.77
C PHE A 181 8.13 18.26 5.32
N ALA A 182 8.95 18.88 4.49
CA ALA A 182 8.68 19.03 3.07
C ALA A 182 9.11 17.81 2.24
N ALA A 183 10.09 17.02 2.72
CA ALA A 183 10.53 15.76 2.13
C ALA A 183 11.19 14.87 3.18
N ILE A 184 11.30 13.56 2.88
CA ILE A 184 11.96 12.54 3.71
C ILE A 184 13.04 11.84 2.87
N LEU A 185 14.23 11.71 3.44
CA LEU A 185 15.38 11.04 2.83
C LEU A 185 15.92 9.98 3.79
N THR A 186 16.14 8.74 3.32
CA THR A 186 16.74 7.70 4.14
C THR A 186 17.89 6.97 3.44
N ASP A 187 18.88 6.55 4.23
CA ASP A 187 19.99 5.72 3.74
C ASP A 187 19.54 4.30 3.43
N LEU A 188 18.68 3.74 4.27
CA LEU A 188 18.08 2.43 4.11
C LEU A 188 16.66 2.52 3.55
N GLY A 189 16.09 1.36 3.26
CA GLY A 189 14.71 1.21 2.83
C GLY A 189 14.57 0.82 1.36
N SER A 190 13.42 0.25 1.07
CA SER A 190 12.98 -0.15 -0.28
C SER A 190 11.64 0.52 -0.62
N ALA A 191 11.16 0.34 -1.83
CA ALA A 191 9.85 0.86 -2.25
C ALA A 191 8.67 0.33 -1.41
N ILE A 192 8.86 -0.76 -0.69
CA ILE A 192 7.85 -1.42 0.17
C ILE A 192 8.15 -1.26 1.67
N SER A 193 9.19 -0.51 2.05
CA SER A 193 9.50 -0.26 3.47
C SER A 193 8.39 0.52 4.17
N HIS A 194 8.28 0.39 5.50
CA HIS A 194 7.28 1.11 6.31
C HIS A 194 7.38 2.64 6.11
N THR A 195 8.60 3.17 6.01
CA THR A 195 8.84 4.58 5.66
C THR A 195 8.23 4.95 4.32
N ALA A 196 8.37 4.07 3.32
CA ALA A 196 7.83 4.27 1.99
C ALA A 196 6.30 4.29 1.98
N ILE A 197 5.67 3.37 2.69
CA ILE A 197 4.20 3.26 2.80
C ILE A 197 3.63 4.53 3.43
N VAL A 198 4.19 4.95 4.58
CA VAL A 198 3.71 6.15 5.30
C VAL A 198 3.97 7.43 4.50
N ALA A 199 5.13 7.58 3.85
CA ALA A 199 5.43 8.76 3.04
C ALA A 199 4.45 8.92 1.85
N ARG A 200 4.08 7.80 1.20
CA ARG A 200 3.05 7.80 0.14
C ARG A 200 1.69 8.23 0.66
N SER A 201 1.26 7.67 1.79
CA SER A 201 -0.04 7.99 2.37
C SER A 201 -0.16 9.46 2.82
N LEU A 202 0.96 10.04 3.29
CA LEU A 202 1.04 11.46 3.63
C LEU A 202 1.30 12.37 2.41
N SER A 203 1.48 11.80 1.22
CA SER A 203 1.87 12.53 0.00
C SER A 203 3.12 13.41 0.19
N ILE A 204 4.05 12.97 1.03
CA ILE A 204 5.32 13.66 1.28
C ILE A 204 6.37 13.12 0.30
N PRO A 205 7.04 13.96 -0.51
CA PRO A 205 8.15 13.56 -1.36
C PRO A 205 9.19 12.75 -0.59
N CYS A 206 9.51 11.54 -1.05
CA CYS A 206 10.37 10.63 -0.32
C CYS A 206 11.32 9.88 -1.26
N VAL A 207 12.59 9.82 -0.86
CA VAL A 207 13.65 9.04 -1.53
C VAL A 207 14.35 8.19 -0.49
N VAL A 208 14.34 6.86 -0.72
CA VAL A 208 14.96 5.88 0.20
C VAL A 208 16.15 5.18 -0.48
N GLY A 209 16.93 4.43 0.29
CA GLY A 209 18.06 3.68 -0.26
C GLY A 209 19.19 4.56 -0.79
N LEU A 210 19.43 5.72 -0.19
CA LEU A 210 20.52 6.65 -0.59
C LEU A 210 21.90 6.18 -0.15
N HIS A 211 21.99 5.25 0.82
CA HIS A 211 23.19 4.61 1.36
C HIS A 211 24.20 5.52 2.05
N ARG A 212 24.35 6.79 1.64
CA ARG A 212 25.35 7.74 2.14
C ARG A 212 24.80 9.15 2.40
N ALA A 213 23.49 9.31 2.52
CA ALA A 213 22.90 10.62 2.73
C ALA A 213 23.40 11.25 4.03
N ARG A 214 23.38 10.51 5.14
CA ARG A 214 23.86 11.01 6.44
C ARG A 214 25.36 11.32 6.51
N GLN A 215 26.17 10.66 5.69
CA GLN A 215 27.62 10.95 5.61
C GLN A 215 27.92 12.19 4.78
N SER A 216 27.04 12.51 3.82
CA SER A 216 27.26 13.54 2.81
C SER A 216 26.49 14.82 3.08
N ILE A 217 25.42 14.77 3.87
CA ILE A 217 24.53 15.89 4.19
C ILE A 217 24.81 16.33 5.62
N HIS A 218 24.94 17.64 5.83
CA HIS A 218 25.12 18.26 7.14
C HIS A 218 23.84 19.02 7.53
N GLU A 219 23.71 19.28 8.83
CA GLU A 219 22.59 20.07 9.37
C GLU A 219 22.52 21.43 8.68
N ASN A 220 21.33 21.82 8.24
CA ASN A 220 21.04 23.05 7.49
C ASN A 220 21.63 23.14 6.06
N ASP A 221 22.21 22.07 5.50
CA ASP A 221 22.60 22.06 4.09
C ASP A 221 21.37 22.34 3.20
N LEU A 222 21.56 23.14 2.13
CA LEU A 222 20.53 23.37 1.14
C LEU A 222 20.43 22.15 0.20
N LEU A 223 19.23 21.59 0.08
CA LEU A 223 18.96 20.40 -0.71
C LEU A 223 17.91 20.66 -1.79
N ILE A 224 18.07 19.99 -2.93
CA ILE A 224 17.00 19.75 -3.89
C ILE A 224 16.66 18.27 -3.82
N VAL A 225 15.38 17.96 -3.63
CA VAL A 225 14.84 16.58 -3.66
C VAL A 225 13.90 16.46 -4.83
N ASP A 226 14.21 15.61 -5.80
CA ASP A 226 13.30 15.20 -6.88
C ASP A 226 12.81 13.77 -6.61
N GLY A 227 11.69 13.67 -5.89
CA GLY A 227 11.05 12.40 -5.54
C GLY A 227 10.52 11.64 -6.77
N ARG A 228 10.38 12.26 -7.94
CA ARG A 228 9.96 11.58 -9.19
C ARG A 228 11.09 10.75 -9.78
N ARG A 229 12.34 11.24 -9.64
CA ARG A 229 13.56 10.62 -10.19
C ARG A 229 14.40 9.89 -9.15
N GLY A 230 14.01 9.96 -7.87
CA GLY A 230 14.85 9.45 -6.79
C GLY A 230 16.19 10.18 -6.65
N LEU A 231 16.21 11.49 -6.90
CA LEU A 231 17.44 12.28 -6.98
C LEU A 231 17.50 13.33 -5.86
N VAL A 232 18.67 13.45 -5.24
CA VAL A 232 18.97 14.44 -4.21
C VAL A 232 20.24 15.21 -4.58
N ILE A 233 20.16 16.54 -4.63
CA ILE A 233 21.31 17.43 -4.90
C ILE A 233 21.63 18.17 -3.62
N ILE A 234 22.85 18.01 -3.13
CA ILE A 234 23.39 18.64 -1.93
C ILE A 234 24.15 19.90 -2.35
N ASN A 235 23.89 21.00 -1.65
CA ASN A 235 24.52 22.31 -1.90
C ASN A 235 24.49 22.67 -3.41
N PRO A 236 23.26 22.75 -4.00
CA PRO A 236 23.08 22.96 -5.43
C PRO A 236 23.68 24.29 -5.90
N SER A 237 24.18 24.30 -7.15
CA SER A 237 24.63 25.54 -7.80
C SER A 237 23.45 26.47 -8.10
N GLU A 238 23.70 27.76 -8.34
CA GLU A 238 22.66 28.71 -8.76
C GLU A 238 21.95 28.27 -10.04
N ALA A 239 22.67 27.66 -10.97
CA ALA A 239 22.11 27.10 -12.19
C ALA A 239 21.13 25.96 -11.88
N SER A 240 21.52 25.02 -11.00
CA SER A 240 20.63 23.93 -10.55
C SER A 240 19.41 24.44 -9.79
N LEU A 241 19.58 25.45 -8.94
CA LEU A 241 18.46 26.08 -8.24
C LEU A 241 17.46 26.72 -9.19
N SER A 242 17.96 27.42 -10.22
CA SER A 242 17.12 28.06 -11.22
C SER A 242 16.36 26.99 -12.05
N GLU A 243 17.05 25.95 -12.51
CA GLU A 243 16.45 24.85 -13.27
C GLU A 243 15.37 24.13 -12.46
N TYR A 244 15.67 23.69 -11.25
CA TYR A 244 14.72 22.98 -10.39
C TYR A 244 13.63 23.90 -9.84
N GLY A 245 13.89 25.21 -9.73
CA GLY A 245 12.86 26.21 -9.44
C GLY A 245 11.78 26.25 -10.52
N LEU A 246 12.16 26.24 -11.80
CA LEU A 246 11.23 26.16 -12.93
C LEU A 246 10.51 24.81 -12.96
N LEU A 247 11.24 23.70 -12.85
CA LEU A 247 10.65 22.35 -12.83
C LEU A 247 9.63 22.17 -11.69
N LYS A 248 9.88 22.77 -10.55
CA LYS A 248 8.97 22.75 -9.42
C LYS A 248 7.71 23.55 -9.70
N THR A 249 7.84 24.76 -10.24
CA THR A 249 6.69 25.60 -10.61
C THR A 249 5.83 24.90 -11.66
N ASP A 250 6.44 24.34 -12.70
CA ASP A 250 5.73 23.58 -13.73
C ASP A 250 4.98 22.38 -13.14
N TRP A 251 5.61 21.67 -12.17
CA TRP A 251 4.98 20.55 -11.50
C TRP A 251 3.80 20.99 -10.59
N GLU A 252 3.97 22.07 -9.82
CA GLU A 252 2.90 22.63 -8.96
C GLU A 252 1.72 23.13 -9.82
N ASP A 253 1.99 23.78 -10.96
CA ASP A 253 0.98 24.19 -11.93
C ASP A 253 0.26 22.99 -12.56
N GLU A 254 1.00 21.94 -12.87
CA GLU A 254 0.44 20.68 -13.37
C GLU A 254 -0.47 20.04 -12.33
N GLN A 255 -0.06 19.95 -11.06
CA GLN A 255 -0.89 19.44 -9.97
C GLN A 255 -2.17 20.27 -9.78
N THR A 256 -2.05 21.59 -9.90
CA THR A 256 -3.21 22.49 -9.82
C THR A 256 -4.18 22.25 -10.98
N LYS A 257 -3.68 22.11 -12.19
CA LYS A 257 -4.49 21.75 -13.39
C LYS A 257 -5.18 20.41 -13.21
N LEU A 258 -4.49 19.41 -12.66
CA LEU A 258 -5.07 18.09 -12.38
C LEU A 258 -6.20 18.17 -11.35
N LYS A 259 -6.03 18.94 -10.27
CA LYS A 259 -7.10 19.17 -9.28
C LYS A 259 -8.35 19.82 -9.89
N CYS A 260 -8.18 20.71 -10.88
CA CYS A 260 -9.32 21.31 -11.60
C CYS A 260 -10.13 20.30 -12.41
N LEU A 261 -9.56 19.15 -12.75
CA LEU A 261 -10.27 18.09 -13.49
C LEU A 261 -11.28 17.32 -12.64
N LYS A 262 -11.31 17.49 -11.32
CA LYS A 262 -12.18 16.75 -10.39
C LYS A 262 -13.63 16.67 -10.89
N THR A 263 -14.22 17.79 -11.25
CA THR A 263 -15.63 17.91 -11.66
C THR A 263 -15.83 17.74 -13.18
N THR A 264 -14.77 17.62 -13.95
CA THR A 264 -14.85 17.46 -15.41
C THR A 264 -15.27 16.03 -15.75
N SER A 265 -16.27 15.88 -16.63
CA SER A 265 -16.65 14.53 -17.14
C SER A 265 -15.52 13.95 -17.97
N ALA A 266 -15.16 12.69 -17.71
CA ALA A 266 -14.15 11.99 -18.50
C ALA A 266 -14.75 11.59 -19.86
N ARG A 267 -14.42 12.36 -20.91
CA ARG A 267 -14.84 12.11 -22.30
C ARG A 267 -13.66 12.30 -23.23
N THR A 268 -13.54 11.43 -24.21
CA THR A 268 -12.56 11.58 -25.29
C THR A 268 -12.92 12.77 -26.19
N LEU A 269 -11.98 13.21 -27.02
CA LEU A 269 -12.20 14.30 -27.98
C LEU A 269 -13.32 14.01 -28.99
N ASP A 270 -13.50 12.74 -29.34
CA ASP A 270 -14.62 12.26 -30.19
C ASP A 270 -15.92 12.00 -29.41
N GLY A 271 -15.97 12.40 -28.12
CA GLY A 271 -17.21 12.44 -27.31
C GLY A 271 -17.58 11.14 -26.60
N VAL A 272 -16.72 10.12 -26.61
CA VAL A 272 -16.96 8.85 -25.92
C VAL A 272 -16.83 9.03 -24.43
N ALA A 273 -17.86 8.67 -23.67
CA ALA A 273 -17.85 8.72 -22.21
C ALA A 273 -17.03 7.56 -21.63
N VAL A 274 -16.29 7.85 -20.56
CA VAL A 274 -15.47 6.89 -19.82
C VAL A 274 -15.78 7.04 -18.32
N GLU A 275 -15.95 5.93 -17.64
CA GLU A 275 -16.16 5.89 -16.20
C GLU A 275 -14.83 5.64 -15.47
N LEU A 276 -14.57 6.45 -14.46
CA LEU A 276 -13.37 6.37 -13.65
C LEU A 276 -13.75 6.06 -12.21
N HIS A 277 -13.43 4.86 -11.78
CA HIS A 277 -13.71 4.35 -10.46
C HIS A 277 -12.43 4.29 -9.62
N ALA A 278 -12.61 4.35 -8.30
CA ALA A 278 -11.54 4.22 -7.33
C ALA A 278 -11.36 2.76 -6.86
N ASN A 279 -10.12 2.38 -6.58
CA ASN A 279 -9.81 1.21 -5.76
C ASN A 279 -9.57 1.66 -4.33
N ILE A 280 -10.16 0.96 -3.35
CA ILE A 280 -9.99 1.23 -1.92
C ILE A 280 -9.70 -0.05 -1.15
N GLU A 281 -9.12 0.11 0.04
CA GLU A 281 -8.79 -0.94 0.98
C GLU A 281 -9.57 -0.81 2.29
N PHE A 282 -9.88 0.42 2.69
CA PHE A 282 -10.60 0.73 3.92
C PHE A 282 -11.74 1.73 3.68
N PRO A 283 -12.78 1.74 4.53
CA PRO A 283 -13.83 2.76 4.48
C PRO A 283 -13.30 4.20 4.63
N ASP A 284 -12.19 4.40 5.31
CA ASP A 284 -11.56 5.71 5.52
C ASP A 284 -11.01 6.32 4.22
N ASP A 285 -10.77 5.52 3.18
CA ASP A 285 -10.31 5.98 1.87
C ASP A 285 -11.38 6.80 1.11
N LEU A 286 -12.61 6.84 1.59
CA LEU A 286 -13.71 7.61 0.99
C LEU A 286 -13.38 9.08 0.79
N ALA A 287 -12.60 9.68 1.69
CA ALA A 287 -12.19 11.07 1.56
C ALA A 287 -11.39 11.30 0.26
N GLU A 288 -10.42 10.42 -0.02
CA GLU A 288 -9.60 10.48 -1.24
C GLU A 288 -10.42 10.17 -2.49
N VAL A 289 -11.37 9.22 -2.40
CA VAL A 289 -12.30 8.91 -3.50
C VAL A 289 -13.06 10.16 -3.90
N HIS A 290 -13.62 10.89 -2.94
CA HIS A 290 -14.34 12.12 -3.21
C HIS A 290 -13.42 13.24 -3.74
N GLU A 291 -12.19 13.33 -3.24
CA GLU A 291 -11.21 14.31 -3.72
C GLU A 291 -10.76 14.03 -5.14
N SER A 292 -10.60 12.79 -5.54
CA SER A 292 -10.20 12.40 -6.89
C SER A 292 -11.28 12.67 -7.95
N GLY A 293 -12.54 12.81 -7.54
CA GLY A 293 -13.68 12.93 -8.44
C GLY A 293 -14.02 11.63 -9.17
N ALA A 294 -13.82 10.49 -8.50
CA ALA A 294 -14.25 9.18 -8.97
C ALA A 294 -15.77 9.10 -9.11
N THR A 295 -16.24 8.37 -10.12
CA THR A 295 -17.67 8.17 -10.40
C THR A 295 -18.22 6.88 -9.77
N GLY A 296 -17.44 6.22 -8.93
CA GLY A 296 -17.77 5.00 -8.22
C GLY A 296 -16.56 4.35 -7.58
N ILE A 297 -16.78 3.28 -6.85
CA ILE A 297 -15.74 2.37 -6.38
C ILE A 297 -15.81 1.11 -7.25
N GLY A 298 -14.76 0.87 -8.03
CA GLY A 298 -14.68 -0.29 -8.92
C GLY A 298 -14.03 -1.50 -8.27
N LEU A 299 -13.31 -1.29 -7.15
CA LEU A 299 -12.73 -2.35 -6.35
C LEU A 299 -12.59 -1.92 -4.88
N PHE A 300 -13.41 -2.48 -4.01
CA PHE A 300 -13.14 -2.49 -2.58
C PHE A 300 -12.52 -3.84 -2.22
N ARG A 301 -11.26 -3.84 -1.80
CA ARG A 301 -10.50 -5.02 -1.40
C ARG A 301 -10.87 -5.45 0.01
N SER A 302 -11.95 -6.23 0.14
CA SER A 302 -12.49 -6.61 1.46
C SER A 302 -11.55 -7.46 2.31
N GLU A 303 -10.54 -8.08 1.71
CA GLU A 303 -9.54 -8.90 2.41
C GLU A 303 -8.74 -8.13 3.45
N PHE A 304 -8.59 -6.81 3.31
CA PHE A 304 -7.92 -5.98 4.31
C PHE A 304 -8.63 -5.97 5.66
N LEU A 305 -9.94 -6.25 5.71
CA LEU A 305 -10.68 -6.42 6.96
C LEU A 305 -10.29 -7.71 7.70
N PHE A 306 -9.65 -8.66 7.04
CA PHE A 306 -9.29 -9.98 7.58
C PHE A 306 -7.81 -10.11 7.93
N LEU A 307 -6.97 -9.15 7.54
CA LEU A 307 -5.54 -9.19 7.77
C LEU A 307 -5.18 -8.77 9.20
N ASN A 308 -4.08 -9.34 9.71
CA ASN A 308 -3.47 -9.01 11.00
C ASN A 308 -4.42 -9.11 12.20
N ARG A 309 -5.18 -10.21 12.27
CA ARG A 309 -6.16 -10.50 13.31
C ARG A 309 -6.04 -11.93 13.82
N ASP A 310 -6.24 -12.10 15.11
CA ASP A 310 -6.35 -13.43 15.73
C ASP A 310 -7.73 -14.06 15.52
N VAL A 311 -8.77 -13.21 15.35
CA VAL A 311 -10.16 -13.63 15.12
C VAL A 311 -10.68 -12.99 13.86
N LEU A 312 -11.28 -13.81 12.99
CA LEU A 312 -11.90 -13.31 11.75
C LEU A 312 -13.07 -12.36 12.06
N PRO A 313 -13.28 -11.30 11.24
CA PRO A 313 -14.38 -10.37 11.43
C PRO A 313 -15.73 -11.09 11.31
N ASP A 314 -16.63 -10.84 12.24
CA ASP A 314 -17.98 -11.37 12.21
C ASP A 314 -18.87 -10.69 11.14
N GLU A 315 -20.13 -11.12 11.03
CA GLU A 315 -21.07 -10.56 10.05
C GLU A 315 -21.34 -9.06 10.29
N GLU A 316 -21.44 -8.66 11.57
CA GLU A 316 -21.78 -7.28 11.92
C GLU A 316 -20.63 -6.32 11.63
N GLU A 317 -19.41 -6.70 11.97
CA GLU A 317 -18.22 -5.90 11.68
C GLU A 317 -18.02 -5.69 10.17
N GLN A 318 -18.15 -6.76 9.38
CA GLN A 318 -18.12 -6.68 7.92
C GLN A 318 -19.24 -5.80 7.37
N PHE A 319 -20.45 -6.00 7.87
CA PHE A 319 -21.62 -5.22 7.46
C PHE A 319 -21.45 -3.73 7.71
N VAL A 320 -20.94 -3.34 8.90
CA VAL A 320 -20.69 -1.93 9.22
C VAL A 320 -19.69 -1.30 8.26
N ALA A 321 -18.59 -2.02 7.95
CA ALA A 321 -17.59 -1.54 7.00
C ALA A 321 -18.18 -1.34 5.59
N TYR A 322 -18.91 -2.33 5.07
CA TYR A 322 -19.50 -2.27 3.73
C TYR A 322 -20.63 -1.24 3.63
N ARG A 323 -21.44 -1.12 4.67
CA ARG A 323 -22.49 -0.11 4.77
C ARG A 323 -21.92 1.29 4.78
N THR A 324 -20.86 1.55 5.56
CA THR A 324 -20.19 2.86 5.62
C THR A 324 -19.77 3.32 4.23
N VAL A 325 -19.19 2.42 3.44
CA VAL A 325 -18.78 2.73 2.07
C VAL A 325 -19.99 2.93 1.15
N ALA A 326 -21.01 2.08 1.26
CA ALA A 326 -22.21 2.17 0.42
C ALA A 326 -22.97 3.48 0.64
N GLU A 327 -23.17 3.89 1.90
CA GLU A 327 -23.80 5.17 2.28
C GLU A 327 -22.94 6.36 1.86
N GLY A 328 -21.62 6.29 2.12
CA GLY A 328 -20.67 7.36 1.81
C GLY A 328 -20.57 7.69 0.32
N MET A 329 -20.85 6.73 -0.56
CA MET A 329 -20.85 6.96 -2.01
C MET A 329 -22.16 7.58 -2.55
N GLY A 330 -23.18 7.80 -1.71
CA GLY A 330 -24.37 8.57 -2.10
C GLY A 330 -25.12 8.04 -3.33
N GLY A 331 -25.20 6.72 -3.51
CA GLY A 331 -25.87 6.05 -4.63
C GLY A 331 -24.99 5.74 -5.84
N LEU A 332 -23.73 6.23 -5.86
CA LEU A 332 -22.75 5.80 -6.87
C LEU A 332 -22.39 4.31 -6.69
N PRO A 333 -21.99 3.61 -7.76
CA PRO A 333 -21.68 2.18 -7.68
C PRO A 333 -20.51 1.88 -6.76
N VAL A 334 -20.65 0.82 -5.96
CA VAL A 334 -19.62 0.29 -5.07
C VAL A 334 -19.44 -1.19 -5.34
N THR A 335 -18.36 -1.55 -6.03
CA THR A 335 -18.01 -2.95 -6.29
C THR A 335 -17.12 -3.49 -5.18
N ILE A 336 -17.64 -4.44 -4.41
CA ILE A 336 -16.93 -5.06 -3.29
C ILE A 336 -16.50 -6.46 -3.71
N ARG A 337 -15.20 -6.71 -3.65
CA ARG A 337 -14.61 -8.01 -3.93
C ARG A 337 -14.80 -8.93 -2.72
N THR A 338 -15.26 -10.16 -2.94
CA THR A 338 -15.27 -11.18 -1.90
C THR A 338 -13.82 -11.56 -1.54
N PHE A 339 -13.67 -12.24 -0.42
CA PHE A 339 -12.40 -12.62 0.19
C PHE A 339 -11.38 -13.16 -0.84
N ASP A 340 -10.17 -12.57 -0.85
CA ASP A 340 -9.08 -12.93 -1.77
C ASP A 340 -7.74 -13.11 -1.03
N LEU A 341 -7.71 -14.02 -0.06
CA LEU A 341 -6.50 -14.44 0.63
C LEU A 341 -6.34 -15.96 0.54
N GLY A 342 -5.13 -16.43 0.79
CA GLY A 342 -4.82 -17.85 0.92
C GLY A 342 -5.10 -18.38 2.32
N ALA A 343 -5.15 -19.69 2.46
CA ALA A 343 -5.34 -20.38 3.75
C ALA A 343 -4.14 -20.20 4.72
N ASP A 344 -3.00 -19.81 4.21
CA ASP A 344 -1.76 -19.52 4.95
C ASP A 344 -1.87 -18.28 5.86
N LYS A 345 -2.82 -17.39 5.57
CA LYS A 345 -3.05 -16.15 6.34
C LYS A 345 -4.25 -16.21 7.28
N GLN A 346 -4.78 -17.40 7.57
CA GLN A 346 -5.87 -17.58 8.52
C GLN A 346 -5.37 -17.69 9.96
N ALA A 347 -6.11 -17.10 10.91
CA ALA A 347 -5.85 -17.02 12.34
C ALA A 347 -5.75 -18.36 13.09
N ASN A 348 -5.98 -19.50 12.47
CA ASN A 348 -5.90 -20.81 13.10
C ASN A 348 -4.60 -21.53 12.74
N ASN A 349 -3.69 -21.56 13.62
CA ASN A 349 -2.41 -22.22 13.89
C ASN A 349 -2.13 -23.62 13.25
N THR A 350 -2.77 -23.97 12.14
CA THR A 350 -2.38 -25.10 11.31
C THR A 350 -1.61 -24.55 10.13
N GLN A 351 -0.30 -24.37 10.31
CA GLN A 351 0.69 -24.06 9.27
C GLN A 351 0.64 -25.12 8.16
N ARG A 352 -0.29 -24.99 7.23
CA ARG A 352 -0.13 -25.53 5.89
C ARG A 352 0.58 -24.47 5.06
N VAL A 353 1.88 -24.40 5.16
CA VAL A 353 2.68 -23.65 4.19
C VAL A 353 2.49 -24.36 2.84
N ALA A 354 1.63 -23.78 2.00
CA ALA A 354 1.50 -24.23 0.63
C ALA A 354 2.81 -23.89 -0.10
N SER A 355 3.39 -24.86 -0.81
CA SER A 355 4.61 -24.63 -1.61
C SER A 355 4.43 -23.54 -2.69
N ASN A 356 3.20 -23.27 -3.12
CA ASN A 356 2.84 -22.23 -4.07
C ASN A 356 1.52 -21.55 -3.65
N PRO A 357 1.54 -20.58 -2.73
CA PRO A 357 0.33 -19.96 -2.20
C PRO A 357 -0.57 -19.33 -3.27
N ALA A 358 0.04 -18.74 -4.31
CA ALA A 358 -0.69 -18.12 -5.42
C ALA A 358 -1.51 -19.13 -6.25
N LEU A 359 -1.13 -20.39 -6.29
CA LEU A 359 -1.79 -21.46 -7.05
C LEU A 359 -2.63 -22.39 -6.17
N GLY A 360 -2.61 -22.20 -4.87
CA GLY A 360 -3.21 -23.08 -3.87
C GLY A 360 -4.68 -22.77 -3.53
N LEU A 361 -5.02 -23.07 -2.28
CA LEU A 361 -6.36 -22.83 -1.72
C LEU A 361 -6.49 -21.37 -1.30
N ARG A 362 -7.02 -20.53 -2.19
CA ARG A 362 -7.25 -19.10 -1.97
C ARG A 362 -8.57 -18.64 -2.60
N ALA A 363 -9.00 -17.44 -2.22
CA ALA A 363 -10.13 -16.74 -2.82
C ALA A 363 -11.39 -17.62 -2.90
N ILE A 364 -12.05 -17.68 -4.07
CA ILE A 364 -13.27 -18.49 -4.21
C ILE A 364 -13.07 -19.97 -3.90
N ARG A 365 -11.89 -20.53 -4.15
CA ARG A 365 -11.61 -21.94 -3.82
C ARG A 365 -11.68 -22.17 -2.31
N LEU A 366 -11.13 -21.24 -1.53
CA LEU A 366 -11.21 -21.28 -0.07
C LEU A 366 -12.65 -21.00 0.41
N CYS A 367 -13.31 -20.02 -0.18
CA CYS A 367 -14.71 -19.69 0.15
C CYS A 367 -15.65 -20.88 -0.04
N LEU A 368 -15.47 -21.67 -1.10
CA LEU A 368 -16.28 -22.87 -1.36
C LEU A 368 -15.87 -24.05 -0.46
N ALA A 369 -14.61 -24.12 -0.01
CA ALA A 369 -14.15 -25.12 0.94
C ALA A 369 -14.58 -24.79 2.38
N GLU A 370 -14.77 -23.50 2.72
CA GLU A 370 -15.17 -22.99 4.03
C GLU A 370 -16.53 -22.25 3.95
N PRO A 371 -17.65 -22.96 3.78
CA PRO A 371 -18.95 -22.33 3.51
C PRO A 371 -19.45 -21.38 4.60
N LYS A 372 -18.99 -21.54 5.85
CA LYS A 372 -19.35 -20.62 6.95
C LYS A 372 -18.72 -19.25 6.73
N LEU A 373 -17.42 -19.20 6.42
CA LEU A 373 -16.70 -17.96 6.12
C LEU A 373 -17.39 -17.21 4.97
N PHE A 374 -17.63 -17.92 3.88
CA PHE A 374 -18.25 -17.31 2.69
C PHE A 374 -19.67 -16.83 2.96
N ARG A 375 -20.50 -17.62 3.66
CA ARG A 375 -21.86 -17.23 4.04
C ARG A 375 -21.89 -15.97 4.90
N THR A 376 -21.02 -15.87 5.91
CA THR A 376 -20.88 -14.69 6.76
C THR A 376 -20.63 -13.45 5.93
N GLN A 377 -19.67 -13.50 5.00
CA GLN A 377 -19.35 -12.38 4.12
C GLN A 377 -20.51 -12.05 3.17
N LEU A 378 -21.10 -13.05 2.52
CA LEU A 378 -22.23 -12.84 1.58
C LEU A 378 -23.43 -12.20 2.27
N ARG A 379 -23.76 -12.60 3.49
CA ARG A 379 -24.83 -11.97 4.28
C ARG A 379 -24.51 -10.50 4.57
N ALA A 380 -23.28 -10.20 5.02
CA ALA A 380 -22.86 -8.82 5.28
C ALA A 380 -22.93 -7.93 4.02
N LEU A 381 -22.48 -8.44 2.86
CA LEU A 381 -22.55 -7.75 1.56
C LEU A 381 -23.99 -7.49 1.12
N LEU A 382 -24.86 -8.50 1.23
CA LEU A 382 -26.28 -8.38 0.89
C LEU A 382 -26.98 -7.37 1.81
N ARG A 383 -26.76 -7.42 3.12
CA ARG A 383 -27.29 -6.41 4.07
C ARG A 383 -26.85 -4.99 3.69
N ALA A 384 -25.57 -4.81 3.36
CA ALA A 384 -25.04 -3.51 2.95
C ALA A 384 -25.67 -3.01 1.65
N SER A 385 -26.11 -3.89 0.74
CA SER A 385 -26.76 -3.52 -0.52
C SER A 385 -28.11 -2.81 -0.34
N HIS A 386 -28.72 -2.88 0.84
CA HIS A 386 -29.91 -2.10 1.18
C HIS A 386 -29.62 -0.58 1.29
N TYR A 387 -28.37 -0.22 1.60
CA TYR A 387 -27.96 1.15 1.93
C TYR A 387 -27.30 1.90 0.77
N GLY A 388 -27.05 1.24 -0.36
CA GLY A 388 -26.46 1.87 -1.54
C GLY A 388 -26.34 0.92 -2.72
N ASN A 389 -25.73 1.39 -3.81
CA ASN A 389 -25.56 0.64 -5.05
C ASN A 389 -24.37 -0.33 -4.96
N VAL A 390 -24.49 -1.35 -4.10
CA VAL A 390 -23.46 -2.38 -3.90
C VAL A 390 -23.53 -3.42 -5.02
N ARG A 391 -22.36 -3.79 -5.54
CA ARG A 391 -22.12 -4.89 -6.50
C ARG A 391 -21.14 -5.88 -5.89
N ILE A 392 -21.37 -7.17 -6.07
CA ILE A 392 -20.50 -8.23 -5.54
C ILE A 392 -19.58 -8.73 -6.66
N LEU A 393 -18.28 -8.69 -6.45
CA LEU A 393 -17.26 -9.17 -7.38
C LEU A 393 -16.55 -10.40 -6.81
N VAL A 394 -16.54 -11.49 -7.57
CA VAL A 394 -15.95 -12.77 -7.14
C VAL A 394 -14.60 -12.99 -7.81
N PRO A 395 -13.50 -13.08 -7.05
CA PRO A 395 -12.16 -13.30 -7.57
C PRO A 395 -11.88 -14.76 -7.91
N MET A 396 -10.83 -15.01 -8.70
CA MET A 396 -10.22 -16.32 -8.99
C MET A 396 -11.16 -17.36 -9.61
N LEU A 397 -12.28 -16.95 -10.19
CA LEU A 397 -13.17 -17.85 -10.93
C LEU A 397 -12.46 -18.40 -12.17
N SER A 398 -12.51 -19.71 -12.38
CA SER A 398 -11.87 -20.39 -13.49
C SER A 398 -12.78 -21.32 -14.28
N SER A 399 -13.98 -21.64 -13.75
CA SER A 399 -14.87 -22.64 -14.33
C SER A 399 -16.35 -22.34 -14.12
N ALA A 400 -17.22 -22.92 -14.98
CA ALA A 400 -18.68 -22.88 -14.83
C ALA A 400 -19.15 -23.48 -13.49
N SER A 401 -18.46 -24.50 -12.99
CA SER A 401 -18.81 -25.14 -11.73
C SER A 401 -18.64 -24.18 -10.55
N GLU A 402 -17.54 -23.44 -10.50
CA GLU A 402 -17.29 -22.44 -9.45
C GLU A 402 -18.31 -21.31 -9.52
N ILE A 403 -18.68 -20.83 -10.71
CA ILE A 403 -19.74 -19.82 -10.89
C ILE A 403 -21.06 -20.34 -10.33
N ASN A 404 -21.47 -21.55 -10.71
CA ASN A 404 -22.74 -22.13 -10.25
C ASN A 404 -22.78 -22.32 -8.73
N GLN A 405 -21.70 -22.82 -8.12
CA GLN A 405 -21.60 -22.98 -6.66
C GLN A 405 -21.65 -21.62 -5.94
N THR A 406 -21.01 -20.60 -6.51
CA THR A 406 -21.05 -19.23 -5.99
C THR A 406 -22.47 -18.68 -6.02
N LEU A 407 -23.18 -18.78 -7.14
CA LEU A 407 -24.56 -18.31 -7.29
C LEU A 407 -25.52 -19.06 -6.36
N GLN A 408 -25.31 -20.37 -6.15
CA GLN A 408 -26.06 -21.14 -5.15
C GLN A 408 -25.78 -20.63 -3.73
N SER A 409 -24.52 -20.34 -3.38
CA SER A 409 -24.17 -19.80 -2.07
C SER A 409 -24.82 -18.43 -1.82
N ILE A 410 -24.86 -17.56 -2.84
CA ILE A 410 -25.56 -16.26 -2.78
C ILE A 410 -27.06 -16.47 -2.59
N THR A 411 -27.66 -17.41 -3.31
CA THR A 411 -29.10 -17.76 -3.18
C THR A 411 -29.43 -18.26 -1.76
N HIS A 412 -28.54 -19.09 -1.17
CA HIS A 412 -28.71 -19.55 0.21
C HIS A 412 -28.55 -18.40 1.22
N ALA A 413 -27.64 -17.46 0.98
CA ALA A 413 -27.49 -16.29 1.83
C ALA A 413 -28.71 -15.36 1.76
N LYS A 414 -29.25 -15.11 0.55
CA LYS A 414 -30.50 -14.35 0.34
C LYS A 414 -31.67 -15.00 1.10
N LYS A 415 -31.89 -16.31 0.93
CA LYS A 415 -32.91 -17.03 1.66
C LYS A 415 -32.76 -16.92 3.17
N SER A 416 -31.56 -17.04 3.69
CA SER A 416 -31.30 -16.89 5.13
C SER A 416 -31.63 -15.49 5.65
N LEU A 417 -31.41 -14.42 4.87
CA LEU A 417 -31.82 -13.06 5.23
C LEU A 417 -33.34 -12.90 5.17
N ASP A 418 -34.02 -13.51 4.18
CA ASP A 418 -35.47 -13.53 4.09
C ASP A 418 -36.11 -14.24 5.30
N ASP A 419 -35.54 -15.38 5.71
CA ASP A 419 -35.98 -16.14 6.89
C ASP A 419 -35.81 -15.33 8.19
N ASP A 420 -34.73 -14.50 8.27
CA ASP A 420 -34.44 -13.62 9.41
C ASP A 420 -35.21 -12.28 9.34
N GLY A 421 -35.90 -11.97 8.26
CA GLY A 421 -36.62 -10.71 8.04
C GLY A 421 -35.68 -9.50 7.83
N ILE A 422 -34.47 -9.73 7.34
CA ILE A 422 -33.43 -8.69 7.13
C ILE A 422 -33.50 -8.17 5.70
N ALA A 423 -33.63 -6.86 5.55
CA ALA A 423 -33.73 -6.20 4.23
C ALA A 423 -32.39 -6.20 3.47
N TYR A 424 -32.46 -6.41 2.17
CA TYR A 424 -31.35 -6.30 1.21
C TYR A 424 -31.87 -5.95 -0.18
N ASN A 425 -30.97 -5.58 -1.11
CA ASN A 425 -31.35 -5.37 -2.52
C ASN A 425 -31.45 -6.71 -3.26
N HIS A 426 -32.66 -7.08 -3.68
CA HIS A 426 -32.89 -8.34 -4.40
C HIS A 426 -32.20 -8.37 -5.77
N GLU A 427 -31.99 -7.20 -6.40
CA GLU A 427 -31.37 -7.01 -7.72
C GLU A 427 -29.88 -6.70 -7.63
N VAL A 428 -29.19 -7.12 -6.54
CA VAL A 428 -27.76 -6.93 -6.41
C VAL A 428 -27.02 -7.60 -7.56
N GLN A 429 -26.17 -6.84 -8.26
CA GLN A 429 -25.40 -7.33 -9.40
C GLN A 429 -24.22 -8.19 -8.93
N ILE A 430 -24.00 -9.32 -9.63
CA ILE A 430 -22.92 -10.26 -9.35
C ILE A 430 -21.97 -10.28 -10.54
N GLY A 431 -20.71 -9.94 -10.30
CA GLY A 431 -19.64 -9.96 -11.30
C GLY A 431 -18.55 -10.98 -11.02
N GLY A 432 -17.78 -11.29 -12.04
CA GLY A 432 -16.60 -12.15 -11.94
C GLY A 432 -15.33 -11.41 -12.31
N MET A 433 -14.27 -11.69 -11.56
CA MET A 433 -12.95 -11.20 -11.91
C MET A 433 -12.32 -12.13 -12.95
N ILE A 434 -11.89 -11.53 -14.05
CA ILE A 434 -11.15 -12.21 -15.13
C ILE A 434 -9.67 -11.98 -14.88
N GLU A 435 -9.07 -12.92 -14.17
CA GLU A 435 -7.67 -12.84 -13.75
C GLU A 435 -6.95 -14.20 -13.89
N VAL A 436 -7.72 -15.27 -14.10
CA VAL A 436 -7.17 -16.58 -14.46
C VAL A 436 -7.27 -16.73 -15.98
N PRO A 437 -6.21 -17.15 -16.70
CA PRO A 437 -6.24 -17.33 -18.16
C PRO A 437 -7.36 -18.23 -18.65
N ALA A 438 -7.73 -19.27 -17.87
CA ALA A 438 -8.85 -20.14 -18.18
C ALA A 438 -10.18 -19.38 -18.28
N ALA A 439 -10.43 -18.40 -17.38
CA ALA A 439 -11.62 -17.54 -17.43
C ALA A 439 -11.64 -16.68 -18.69
N ALA A 440 -10.50 -16.08 -19.05
CA ALA A 440 -10.38 -15.26 -20.26
C ALA A 440 -10.64 -16.10 -21.53
N LEU A 441 -10.14 -17.33 -21.60
CA LEU A 441 -10.31 -18.23 -22.75
C LEU A 441 -11.72 -18.81 -22.86
N THR A 442 -12.42 -18.97 -21.74
CA THR A 442 -13.80 -19.50 -21.71
C THR A 442 -14.85 -18.42 -21.40
N LEU A 443 -14.60 -17.21 -21.90
CA LEU A 443 -15.35 -16.00 -21.61
C LEU A 443 -16.87 -16.15 -21.77
N ASP A 444 -17.33 -16.93 -22.74
CA ASP A 444 -18.76 -17.16 -23.03
C ASP A 444 -19.54 -17.71 -21.81
N VAL A 445 -18.88 -18.47 -20.95
CA VAL A 445 -19.48 -19.01 -19.71
C VAL A 445 -19.75 -17.88 -18.72
N PHE A 446 -18.81 -16.97 -18.59
CA PHE A 446 -18.90 -15.82 -17.68
C PHE A 446 -19.96 -14.82 -18.14
N ILE A 447 -19.96 -14.49 -19.42
CA ILE A 447 -20.92 -13.55 -20.03
C ILE A 447 -22.38 -14.02 -19.84
N LYS A 448 -22.63 -15.34 -19.89
CA LYS A 448 -24.00 -15.89 -19.76
C LYS A 448 -24.50 -15.95 -18.33
N SER A 449 -23.61 -15.91 -17.36
CA SER A 449 -23.91 -16.22 -15.95
C SER A 449 -23.77 -15.03 -15.00
N LEU A 450 -23.10 -13.96 -15.42
CA LEU A 450 -22.72 -12.84 -14.56
C LEU A 450 -23.18 -11.50 -15.17
N ASP A 451 -23.46 -10.53 -14.32
CA ASP A 451 -23.99 -9.22 -14.70
C ASP A 451 -22.91 -8.25 -15.21
N PHE A 452 -21.67 -8.39 -14.76
CA PHE A 452 -20.52 -7.58 -15.16
C PHE A 452 -19.21 -8.34 -15.00
N LEU A 453 -18.14 -7.83 -15.61
CA LEU A 453 -16.80 -8.39 -15.52
C LEU A 453 -15.79 -7.32 -15.05
N SER A 454 -14.79 -7.74 -14.30
CA SER A 454 -13.65 -6.90 -13.94
C SER A 454 -12.34 -7.63 -14.24
N ILE A 455 -11.44 -7.02 -15.00
CA ILE A 455 -10.18 -7.66 -15.38
C ILE A 455 -9.12 -7.32 -14.33
N GLY A 456 -8.66 -8.32 -13.60
CA GLY A 456 -7.54 -8.25 -12.65
C GLY A 456 -6.21 -8.43 -13.38
N THR A 457 -5.66 -7.36 -13.98
CA THR A 457 -4.48 -7.48 -14.85
C THR A 457 -3.26 -7.99 -14.12
N ASN A 458 -3.10 -7.70 -12.83
CA ASN A 458 -1.94 -8.13 -12.06
C ASN A 458 -1.81 -9.65 -12.01
N ASP A 459 -2.87 -10.33 -11.59
CA ASP A 459 -2.92 -11.78 -11.50
C ASP A 459 -3.05 -12.43 -12.88
N LEU A 460 -3.76 -11.80 -13.83
CA LEU A 460 -3.83 -12.27 -15.21
C LEU A 460 -2.44 -12.35 -15.86
N ILE A 461 -1.59 -11.35 -15.65
CA ILE A 461 -0.20 -11.34 -16.15
C ILE A 461 0.61 -12.41 -15.44
N GLN A 462 0.56 -12.44 -14.12
CA GLN A 462 1.27 -13.41 -13.28
C GLN A 462 0.99 -14.86 -13.72
N TYR A 463 -0.28 -15.23 -13.85
CA TYR A 463 -0.68 -16.60 -14.23
C TYR A 463 -0.45 -16.89 -15.72
N THR A 464 -0.56 -15.90 -16.60
CA THR A 464 -0.30 -16.12 -18.04
C THR A 464 1.17 -16.33 -18.32
N LEU A 465 2.05 -15.59 -17.64
CA LEU A 465 3.50 -15.67 -17.83
C LEU A 465 4.16 -16.67 -16.87
N ALA A 466 3.38 -17.26 -15.93
CA ALA A 466 3.87 -18.21 -14.92
C ALA A 466 5.02 -17.64 -14.07
N ILE A 467 4.86 -16.41 -13.62
CA ILE A 467 5.85 -15.69 -12.79
C ILE A 467 5.21 -15.27 -11.47
N ASP A 468 6.02 -15.19 -10.42
CA ASP A 468 5.63 -14.53 -9.18
C ASP A 468 6.16 -13.10 -9.19
N ARG A 469 5.27 -12.11 -9.22
CA ARG A 469 5.64 -10.68 -9.25
C ARG A 469 6.27 -10.18 -7.95
N THR A 470 6.17 -10.97 -6.87
CA THR A 470 6.76 -10.67 -5.57
C THR A 470 8.13 -11.30 -5.36
N ASP A 471 8.56 -12.17 -6.27
CA ASP A 471 9.87 -12.79 -6.28
C ASP A 471 10.85 -11.92 -7.09
N ASP A 472 11.81 -11.31 -6.42
CA ASP A 472 12.79 -10.38 -7.00
C ASP A 472 13.60 -11.00 -8.14
N GLU A 473 13.81 -12.33 -8.13
CA GLU A 473 14.57 -13.01 -9.17
C GLU A 473 13.83 -13.04 -10.51
N VAL A 474 12.50 -13.11 -10.51
CA VAL A 474 11.67 -13.24 -11.72
C VAL A 474 10.75 -12.04 -11.96
N ALA A 475 10.60 -11.12 -11.01
CA ALA A 475 9.72 -9.94 -11.14
C ALA A 475 10.03 -9.09 -12.39
N HIS A 476 11.28 -9.08 -12.85
CA HIS A 476 11.71 -8.39 -14.06
C HIS A 476 11.09 -8.95 -15.35
N LEU A 477 10.53 -10.17 -15.32
CA LEU A 477 9.81 -10.81 -16.43
C LEU A 477 8.34 -10.38 -16.52
N TYR A 478 7.84 -9.65 -15.53
CA TYR A 478 6.48 -9.12 -15.52
C TYR A 478 6.33 -8.05 -16.61
N ASP A 479 5.66 -8.40 -17.71
CA ASP A 479 5.49 -7.51 -18.88
C ASP A 479 4.00 -7.32 -19.22
N PRO A 480 3.40 -6.18 -18.86
CA PRO A 480 2.01 -5.84 -19.22
C PRO A 480 1.77 -5.73 -20.75
N LEU A 481 2.83 -5.51 -21.53
CA LEU A 481 2.77 -5.39 -22.99
C LEU A 481 3.06 -6.71 -23.71
N HIS A 482 3.20 -7.80 -22.97
CA HIS A 482 3.41 -9.12 -23.57
C HIS A 482 2.27 -9.43 -24.57
N PRO A 483 2.57 -9.91 -25.80
CA PRO A 483 1.56 -10.17 -26.82
C PRO A 483 0.38 -11.04 -26.36
N ALA A 484 0.64 -12.06 -25.54
CA ALA A 484 -0.41 -12.91 -24.99
C ALA A 484 -1.39 -12.12 -24.09
N ILE A 485 -0.88 -11.19 -23.27
CA ILE A 485 -1.69 -10.34 -22.42
C ILE A 485 -2.57 -9.41 -23.25
N LEU A 486 -2.00 -8.75 -24.26
CA LEU A 486 -2.76 -7.87 -25.16
C LEU A 486 -3.84 -8.63 -25.93
N GLN A 487 -3.59 -9.88 -26.32
CA GLN A 487 -4.60 -10.74 -26.96
C GLN A 487 -5.73 -11.12 -25.97
N LEU A 488 -5.40 -11.50 -24.74
CA LEU A 488 -6.39 -11.82 -23.72
C LEU A 488 -7.25 -10.59 -23.38
N LEU A 489 -6.64 -9.42 -23.19
CA LEU A 489 -7.37 -8.17 -22.94
C LEU A 489 -8.29 -7.82 -24.11
N SER A 490 -7.79 -7.90 -25.35
CA SER A 490 -8.58 -7.65 -26.56
C SER A 490 -9.75 -8.62 -26.69
N HIS A 491 -9.53 -9.89 -26.38
CA HIS A 491 -10.56 -10.93 -26.41
C HIS A 491 -11.67 -10.68 -25.37
N VAL A 492 -11.27 -10.42 -24.12
CA VAL A 492 -12.22 -10.22 -23.03
C VAL A 492 -13.03 -8.92 -23.22
N ILE A 493 -12.35 -7.80 -23.48
CA ILE A 493 -13.00 -6.50 -23.66
C ILE A 493 -13.91 -6.53 -24.90
N GLY A 494 -13.41 -7.07 -26.02
CA GLY A 494 -14.19 -7.19 -27.26
C GLY A 494 -15.38 -8.12 -27.14
N GLY A 495 -15.23 -9.26 -26.47
CA GLY A 495 -16.30 -10.22 -26.20
C GLY A 495 -17.39 -9.67 -25.29
N ALA A 496 -17.00 -9.03 -24.17
CA ALA A 496 -17.94 -8.39 -23.25
C ALA A 496 -18.74 -7.26 -23.93
N ASN A 497 -18.05 -6.37 -24.66
CA ASN A 497 -18.71 -5.29 -25.40
C ASN A 497 -19.69 -5.81 -26.44
N LYS A 498 -19.32 -6.88 -27.17
CA LYS A 498 -20.21 -7.51 -28.16
C LYS A 498 -21.46 -8.12 -27.52
N ALA A 499 -21.33 -8.64 -26.31
CA ALA A 499 -22.44 -9.20 -25.55
C ALA A 499 -23.25 -8.14 -24.79
N GLY A 500 -22.79 -6.88 -24.73
CA GLY A 500 -23.44 -5.81 -23.97
C GLY A 500 -23.24 -5.94 -22.45
N ILE A 501 -22.23 -6.71 -22.01
CA ILE A 501 -21.90 -6.90 -20.58
C ILE A 501 -20.86 -5.83 -20.18
N PRO A 502 -21.10 -5.07 -19.09
CA PRO A 502 -20.11 -4.10 -18.58
C PRO A 502 -18.80 -4.79 -18.24
N VAL A 503 -17.69 -4.18 -18.66
CA VAL A 503 -16.33 -4.67 -18.35
C VAL A 503 -15.43 -3.53 -17.90
N SER A 504 -14.75 -3.74 -16.77
CA SER A 504 -13.75 -2.83 -16.22
C SER A 504 -12.36 -3.47 -16.15
N VAL A 505 -11.33 -2.64 -15.97
CA VAL A 505 -10.00 -3.08 -15.57
C VAL A 505 -9.70 -2.47 -14.20
N CYS A 506 -9.29 -3.28 -13.23
CA CYS A 506 -9.00 -2.86 -11.86
C CYS A 506 -7.55 -3.14 -11.39
N GLY A 507 -6.71 -3.74 -12.24
CA GLY A 507 -5.28 -3.91 -11.98
C GLY A 507 -4.49 -2.63 -12.24
N GLU A 508 -3.18 -2.70 -11.99
CA GLU A 508 -2.27 -1.54 -12.09
C GLU A 508 -2.25 -0.87 -13.48
N MET A 509 -2.48 -1.65 -14.54
CA MET A 509 -2.57 -1.09 -15.89
C MET A 509 -3.65 -0.02 -16.05
N ALA A 510 -4.74 -0.07 -15.27
CA ALA A 510 -5.80 0.93 -15.34
C ALA A 510 -5.38 2.30 -14.82
N GLY A 511 -4.49 2.32 -13.82
CA GLY A 511 -3.99 3.54 -13.16
C GLY A 511 -2.79 4.18 -13.85
N ASP A 512 -2.14 3.45 -14.76
CA ASP A 512 -1.00 3.99 -15.51
C ASP A 512 -1.47 4.72 -16.77
N ALA A 513 -1.23 6.03 -16.81
CA ALA A 513 -1.59 6.88 -17.93
C ALA A 513 -0.95 6.43 -19.27
N ALA A 514 0.19 5.72 -19.22
CA ALA A 514 0.85 5.18 -20.40
C ALA A 514 0.00 4.12 -21.12
N TYR A 515 -0.82 3.36 -20.39
CA TYR A 515 -1.69 2.34 -20.97
C TYR A 515 -3.10 2.83 -21.28
N THR A 516 -3.48 4.05 -20.86
CA THR A 516 -4.85 4.55 -21.02
C THR A 516 -5.32 4.52 -22.46
N ARG A 517 -4.53 5.06 -23.43
CA ARG A 517 -4.90 5.07 -24.84
C ARG A 517 -4.96 3.68 -25.46
N LEU A 518 -4.10 2.77 -25.00
CA LEU A 518 -4.11 1.37 -25.37
C LEU A 518 -5.44 0.71 -24.96
N LEU A 519 -5.80 0.81 -23.69
CA LEU A 519 -7.02 0.20 -23.15
C LEU A 519 -8.30 0.80 -23.77
N LEU A 520 -8.34 2.10 -23.96
CA LEU A 520 -9.42 2.77 -24.72
C LEU A 520 -9.54 2.25 -26.15
N GLY A 521 -8.40 2.05 -26.80
CA GLY A 521 -8.34 1.52 -28.17
C GLY A 521 -8.78 0.06 -28.28
N LEU A 522 -8.62 -0.74 -27.20
CA LEU A 522 -9.20 -2.09 -27.07
C LEU A 522 -10.72 -2.08 -26.85
N GLY A 523 -11.30 -0.91 -26.58
CA GLY A 523 -12.74 -0.75 -26.35
C GLY A 523 -13.13 -0.65 -24.86
N LEU A 524 -12.16 -0.53 -23.94
CA LEU A 524 -12.46 -0.34 -22.52
C LEU A 524 -13.12 1.03 -22.27
N ARG A 525 -14.12 1.07 -21.37
CA ARG A 525 -14.84 2.30 -21.01
C ARG A 525 -14.98 2.50 -19.50
N GLN A 526 -14.57 1.52 -18.69
CA GLN A 526 -14.59 1.58 -17.23
C GLN A 526 -13.20 1.23 -16.70
N PHE A 527 -12.59 2.16 -15.96
CA PHE A 527 -11.27 2.02 -15.36
C PHE A 527 -11.41 2.11 -13.84
N SER A 528 -10.68 1.29 -13.10
CA SER A 528 -10.64 1.34 -11.65
C SER A 528 -9.20 1.34 -11.16
N MET A 529 -8.83 2.35 -10.36
CA MET A 529 -7.45 2.61 -9.97
C MET A 529 -7.36 3.28 -8.60
N ASN A 530 -6.16 3.39 -8.07
CA ASN A 530 -5.91 4.20 -6.87
C ASN A 530 -6.40 5.65 -7.12
N PRO A 531 -7.08 6.29 -6.15
CA PRO A 531 -7.59 7.66 -6.28
C PRO A 531 -6.56 8.68 -6.75
N SER A 532 -5.30 8.55 -6.34
CA SER A 532 -4.21 9.47 -6.73
C SER A 532 -3.86 9.43 -8.22
N GLN A 533 -4.12 8.31 -8.91
CA GLN A 533 -3.82 8.12 -10.34
C GLN A 533 -4.93 8.66 -11.25
N LEU A 534 -6.14 8.76 -10.72
CA LEU A 534 -7.34 9.08 -11.47
C LEU A 534 -7.24 10.40 -12.25
N PRO A 535 -6.71 11.52 -11.71
CA PRO A 535 -6.57 12.77 -12.43
C PRO A 535 -5.64 12.66 -13.66
N HIS A 536 -4.57 11.85 -13.56
CA HIS A 536 -3.62 11.64 -14.66
C HIS A 536 -4.25 10.85 -15.82
N VAL A 537 -4.95 9.78 -15.49
CA VAL A 537 -5.71 8.97 -16.47
C VAL A 537 -6.81 9.82 -17.11
N LYS A 538 -7.54 10.61 -16.32
CA LYS A 538 -8.59 11.53 -16.79
C LYS A 538 -8.05 12.54 -17.80
N ARG A 539 -6.90 13.15 -17.52
CA ARG A 539 -6.22 14.05 -18.44
C ARG A 539 -5.88 13.37 -19.77
N CYS A 540 -5.37 12.13 -19.71
CA CYS A 540 -5.07 11.35 -20.90
C CYS A 540 -6.35 11.09 -21.73
N ILE A 541 -7.46 10.70 -21.08
CA ILE A 541 -8.74 10.50 -21.75
C ILE A 541 -9.21 11.76 -22.45
N LEU A 542 -9.17 12.92 -21.76
CA LEU A 542 -9.60 14.22 -22.32
C LEU A 542 -8.80 14.67 -23.55
N SER A 543 -7.56 14.19 -23.70
CA SER A 543 -6.70 14.47 -24.85
C SER A 543 -6.72 13.37 -25.93
N THR A 544 -7.49 12.30 -25.75
CA THR A 544 -7.50 11.14 -26.65
C THR A 544 -8.56 11.27 -27.73
N ASP A 545 -8.15 11.00 -29.00
CA ASP A 545 -9.02 10.88 -30.16
C ASP A 545 -8.98 9.41 -30.64
N LEU A 546 -10.05 8.66 -30.38
CA LEU A 546 -10.09 7.21 -30.64
C LEU A 546 -9.95 6.86 -32.14
N PRO A 547 -10.63 7.54 -33.06
CA PRO A 547 -10.43 7.32 -34.49
C PRO A 547 -8.97 7.44 -34.96
N LYS A 548 -8.22 8.43 -34.44
CA LYS A 548 -6.79 8.60 -34.77
C LYS A 548 -5.94 7.45 -34.24
N GLY A 549 -6.28 6.91 -33.07
CA GLY A 549 -5.59 5.79 -32.46
C GLY A 549 -5.84 4.42 -33.09
N ALA A 550 -6.85 4.27 -33.95
CA ALA A 550 -7.29 2.98 -34.49
C ALA A 550 -6.24 2.26 -35.35
N ALA A 551 -5.47 2.97 -36.16
CA ALA A 551 -4.45 2.37 -37.03
C ALA A 551 -3.19 1.92 -36.23
N PRO A 552 -2.63 2.71 -35.30
CA PRO A 552 -1.59 2.27 -34.39
C PRO A 552 -2.01 1.04 -33.55
N MET A 553 -3.23 1.02 -33.03
CA MET A 553 -3.76 -0.12 -32.25
C MET A 553 -3.73 -1.43 -33.02
N LYS A 554 -4.16 -1.43 -34.31
CA LYS A 554 -4.11 -2.63 -35.14
C LYS A 554 -2.68 -3.13 -35.38
N LYS A 555 -1.69 -2.24 -35.41
CA LYS A 555 -0.27 -2.61 -35.52
C LYS A 555 0.22 -3.23 -34.22
N ILE A 556 -0.09 -2.64 -33.05
CA ILE A 556 0.26 -3.15 -31.72
C ILE A 556 -0.24 -4.59 -31.57
N LEU A 557 -1.52 -4.86 -31.82
CA LEU A 557 -2.13 -6.18 -31.68
C LEU A 557 -1.59 -7.25 -32.65
N ARG A 558 -0.92 -6.85 -33.73
CA ARG A 558 -0.29 -7.76 -34.72
C ARG A 558 1.21 -7.95 -34.49
N THR A 559 1.79 -7.22 -33.56
CA THR A 559 3.22 -7.26 -33.25
C THR A 559 3.46 -8.27 -32.14
N HIS A 560 4.50 -9.11 -32.28
CA HIS A 560 4.88 -10.12 -31.30
C HIS A 560 6.20 -9.80 -30.57
N ASP A 561 6.80 -8.68 -30.89
CA ASP A 561 8.04 -8.17 -30.28
C ASP A 561 7.68 -7.08 -29.26
N SER A 562 7.94 -7.34 -27.97
CA SER A 562 7.62 -6.43 -26.87
C SER A 562 8.34 -5.07 -27.01
N LEU A 563 9.57 -5.01 -27.51
CA LEU A 563 10.29 -3.75 -27.72
C LEU A 563 9.57 -2.89 -28.76
N LYS A 564 9.19 -3.52 -29.86
CA LYS A 564 8.45 -2.83 -30.93
C LYS A 564 7.04 -2.43 -30.50
N ILE A 565 6.40 -3.19 -29.63
CA ILE A 565 5.11 -2.81 -29.02
C ILE A 565 5.29 -1.54 -28.18
N ARG A 566 6.36 -1.44 -27.39
CA ARG A 566 6.66 -0.23 -26.60
C ARG A 566 6.87 0.99 -27.50
N GLU A 567 7.67 0.89 -28.54
CA GLU A 567 7.87 1.98 -29.52
C GLU A 567 6.54 2.44 -30.15
N LEU A 568 5.66 1.49 -30.51
CA LEU A 568 4.35 1.81 -31.07
C LEU A 568 3.42 2.46 -30.04
N LEU A 569 3.51 2.05 -28.79
CA LEU A 569 2.75 2.64 -27.69
C LEU A 569 3.22 4.07 -27.39
N ASP A 570 4.54 4.30 -27.37
CA ASP A 570 5.11 5.64 -27.21
C ASP A 570 4.66 6.56 -28.35
N GLY A 571 4.65 6.07 -29.60
CA GLY A 571 4.10 6.78 -30.75
C GLY A 571 2.59 7.06 -30.62
N LEU A 572 1.80 6.14 -30.03
CA LEU A 572 0.37 6.34 -29.74
C LEU A 572 0.17 7.41 -28.67
N ASN A 573 1.05 7.47 -27.67
CA ASN A 573 0.97 8.42 -26.58
C ASN A 573 1.49 9.82 -26.96
N ALA A 574 2.36 9.93 -27.94
CA ALA A 574 2.86 11.21 -28.45
C ALA A 574 1.88 11.90 -29.43
N ALA A 575 0.93 11.15 -30.01
CA ALA A 575 -0.07 11.64 -30.97
C ALA A 575 -1.32 12.19 -30.25
#